data_81bedbda57178ca2dfc5a75c644811e8
#
_entry.id   81bedbda57178ca2dfc5a75c644811e8
#
_cell.length_a   1.000
_cell.length_b   1.000
_cell.length_c   1.000
_cell.angle_alpha   90.00
_cell.angle_beta   90.00
_cell.angle_gamma   90.00
#
_symmetry.space_group_name_H-M   'P 1'
#
loop_
_entity.id
_entity.type
_entity.pdbx_description
1 polymer ?
#
loop_
_entity_poly.entity_id
_entity_poly.type
_entity_poly.pdbx_seq_one_letter_code
_entity_poly.pdbx_strand_id
1 'polypeptide(L)'
;MNSYRIGGPRPIDEKKLDFQAGFLEVGTSTSAGSIALRVGRQELEYGSGRLLDVREGPNVRLSFDGFMVKSKIHSWQIDGFAVRPNLDKPGYFDNAPNHAVGFWGVYATRSLLRKVSLDVYYLGLDRKQATFERGTALEERHTVGARVSRPIATERPGLDFDYEGLWQFGTFGSGNIRAWTVASETGYRFPTVRLKPRLSAKADISSGDHPNSKTLGTFNPLFPKGNYFGVLATTGPGPINFIDVHPHVETTFPRGVTVSVDWIFQWRESLQDGVYAVPGFLIRAADGSLTRFVGHRPGTEIRWQANRHVWFQADYGIFYAGKFLKETQPGRNLNYWALWAGYKF
;
A
#
# COMPACT_ATOMS: atom_id res chain seq x y z
N MET A 1 -12.80 -20.00 -8.26
CA MET A 1 -13.97 -19.56 -7.47
C MET A 1 -14.67 -18.48 -8.26
N ASN A 2 -15.93 -18.65 -8.59
CA ASN A 2 -16.68 -17.59 -9.25
C ASN A 2 -17.00 -16.51 -8.21
N SER A 3 -16.43 -15.33 -8.37
CA SER A 3 -16.80 -14.22 -7.53
C SER A 3 -18.16 -13.68 -7.97
N TYR A 4 -19.18 -13.84 -7.13
CA TYR A 4 -20.50 -13.20 -7.30
C TYR A 4 -20.38 -11.68 -7.02
N ARG A 5 -19.58 -11.00 -7.83
CA ARG A 5 -19.41 -9.56 -7.74
C ARG A 5 -20.38 -8.85 -8.67
N ILE A 6 -21.03 -7.79 -8.19
CA ILE A 6 -21.79 -6.89 -9.09
C ILE A 6 -20.80 -6.29 -10.10
N GLY A 7 -21.06 -6.50 -11.40
CA GLY A 7 -20.16 -6.11 -12.49
C GLY A 7 -19.16 -7.18 -12.91
N GLY A 8 -19.23 -8.40 -12.34
CA GLY A 8 -18.34 -9.52 -12.66
C GLY A 8 -16.96 -9.46 -11.98
N PRO A 9 -16.14 -10.51 -12.15
CA PRO A 9 -14.80 -10.56 -11.59
C PRO A 9 -13.85 -9.58 -12.28
N ARG A 10 -12.92 -9.01 -11.53
CA ARG A 10 -11.80 -8.24 -12.08
C ARG A 10 -10.68 -9.20 -12.51
N PRO A 11 -9.75 -8.79 -13.39
CA PRO A 11 -8.60 -9.61 -13.76
C PRO A 11 -7.76 -10.12 -12.57
N ILE A 12 -7.71 -9.35 -11.47
CA ILE A 12 -7.01 -9.74 -10.24
C ILE A 12 -7.78 -10.73 -9.35
N ASP A 13 -9.07 -10.99 -9.66
CA ASP A 13 -9.92 -11.89 -8.89
C ASP A 13 -9.88 -13.33 -9.45
N GLU A 14 -9.51 -13.50 -10.72
CA GLU A 14 -9.53 -14.80 -11.42
C GLU A 14 -8.22 -15.06 -12.18
N LYS A 15 -7.66 -16.25 -11.97
CA LYS A 15 -6.54 -16.77 -12.73
C LYS A 15 -6.62 -18.30 -12.74
N LYS A 16 -6.51 -18.90 -13.92
CA LYS A 16 -6.50 -20.36 -14.05
C LYS A 16 -5.18 -20.94 -13.61
N LEU A 17 -4.08 -20.50 -14.23
CA LEU A 17 -2.73 -20.91 -13.89
C LEU A 17 -1.71 -19.95 -14.50
N ASP A 18 -0.73 -19.50 -13.72
CA ASP A 18 0.41 -18.70 -14.20
C ASP A 18 1.62 -18.84 -13.30
N PHE A 19 2.76 -18.34 -13.78
CA PHE A 19 3.95 -18.16 -12.95
C PHE A 19 3.86 -16.83 -12.21
N GLN A 20 3.84 -16.88 -10.88
CA GLN A 20 3.90 -15.70 -10.03
C GLN A 20 5.30 -15.10 -10.01
N ALA A 21 6.32 -15.97 -10.00
CA ALA A 21 7.73 -15.61 -10.11
C ALA A 21 8.48 -16.63 -10.97
N GLY A 22 9.44 -16.14 -11.76
CA GLY A 22 10.31 -16.96 -12.60
C GLY A 22 11.48 -16.10 -13.07
N PHE A 23 12.64 -16.26 -12.45
CA PHE A 23 13.82 -15.44 -12.72
C PHE A 23 15.11 -16.23 -12.65
N LEU A 24 16.14 -15.71 -13.31
CA LEU A 24 17.54 -16.10 -13.12
C LEU A 24 18.22 -15.08 -12.23
N GLU A 25 18.94 -15.53 -11.21
CA GLU A 25 19.77 -14.67 -10.37
C GLU A 25 21.22 -15.16 -10.39
N VAL A 26 22.14 -14.27 -10.73
CA VAL A 26 23.59 -14.52 -10.74
C VAL A 26 24.26 -13.46 -9.88
N GLY A 27 25.09 -13.88 -8.96
CA GLY A 27 25.75 -12.97 -8.04
C GLY A 27 27.08 -13.47 -7.52
N THR A 28 27.78 -12.57 -6.85
CA THR A 28 29.04 -12.85 -6.18
C THR A 28 29.08 -12.17 -4.81
N SER A 29 29.88 -12.75 -3.92
CA SER A 29 30.06 -12.22 -2.57
C SER A 29 31.55 -12.16 -2.23
N THR A 30 31.95 -11.09 -1.57
CA THR A 30 33.30 -10.86 -1.06
C THR A 30 33.24 -10.46 0.42
N SER A 31 34.37 -10.31 1.07
CA SER A 31 34.43 -9.77 2.44
C SER A 31 33.86 -8.34 2.57
N ALA A 32 33.85 -7.57 1.48
CA ALA A 32 33.33 -6.19 1.46
C ALA A 32 31.83 -6.12 1.21
N GLY A 33 31.21 -7.18 0.70
CA GLY A 33 29.77 -7.19 0.40
C GLY A 33 29.38 -8.21 -0.67
N SER A 34 28.15 -8.09 -1.17
CA SER A 34 27.62 -8.93 -2.23
C SER A 34 26.91 -8.10 -3.29
N ILE A 35 26.90 -8.63 -4.51
CA ILE A 35 26.11 -8.08 -5.62
C ILE A 35 25.48 -9.24 -6.39
N ALA A 36 24.22 -9.09 -6.79
CA ALA A 36 23.52 -10.06 -7.61
C ALA A 36 22.66 -9.33 -8.66
N LEU A 37 22.65 -9.85 -9.87
CA LEU A 37 21.73 -9.45 -10.95
C LEU A 37 20.63 -10.48 -11.05
N ARG A 38 19.39 -10.02 -11.02
CA ARG A 38 18.19 -10.82 -11.24
C ARG A 38 17.50 -10.36 -12.52
N VAL A 39 17.07 -11.31 -13.35
CA VAL A 39 16.37 -11.05 -14.61
C VAL A 39 15.18 -11.98 -14.71
N GLY A 40 13.99 -11.43 -14.97
CA GLY A 40 12.77 -12.20 -15.15
C GLY A 40 11.61 -11.65 -14.35
N ARG A 41 10.60 -12.50 -14.12
CA ARG A 41 9.39 -12.18 -13.34
C ARG A 41 9.67 -12.28 -11.87
N GLN A 42 9.36 -11.22 -11.14
CA GLN A 42 9.66 -11.10 -9.72
C GLN A 42 8.64 -10.24 -8.98
N GLU A 43 8.56 -10.42 -7.68
CA GLU A 43 7.80 -9.58 -6.77
C GLU A 43 8.70 -8.49 -6.21
N LEU A 44 8.14 -7.29 -5.98
CA LEU A 44 8.80 -6.17 -5.34
C LEU A 44 7.98 -5.75 -4.12
N GLU A 45 8.65 -5.67 -2.97
CA GLU A 45 8.05 -5.22 -1.71
C GLU A 45 9.10 -4.41 -0.93
N TYR A 46 8.76 -3.19 -0.56
CA TYR A 46 9.66 -2.29 0.17
C TYR A 46 8.96 -1.54 1.30
N GLY A 47 9.71 -1.29 2.36
CA GLY A 47 9.26 -0.52 3.51
C GLY A 47 8.06 -1.17 4.22
N SER A 48 7.00 -0.42 4.42
CA SER A 48 5.72 -0.89 4.97
C SER A 48 4.67 -1.22 3.90
N GLY A 49 5.07 -1.26 2.62
CA GLY A 49 4.17 -1.51 1.51
C GLY A 49 3.29 -0.32 1.12
N ARG A 50 3.59 0.90 1.58
CA ARG A 50 2.81 2.10 1.24
C ARG A 50 2.91 2.47 -0.23
N LEU A 51 4.09 2.27 -0.85
CA LEU A 51 4.33 2.59 -2.25
C LEU A 51 4.53 1.36 -3.13
N LEU A 52 5.04 0.28 -2.58
CA LEU A 52 5.40 -0.90 -3.37
C LEU A 52 5.19 -2.17 -2.54
N ASP A 53 4.22 -2.97 -2.97
CA ASP A 53 3.80 -4.20 -2.30
C ASP A 53 3.23 -5.20 -3.30
N VAL A 54 3.26 -6.46 -2.94
CA VAL A 54 2.77 -7.58 -3.75
C VAL A 54 1.25 -7.71 -3.79
N ARG A 55 0.50 -6.93 -3.03
CA ARG A 55 -0.97 -6.96 -2.93
C ARG A 55 -1.52 -8.32 -2.52
N GLU A 56 -1.31 -8.74 -1.31
CA GLU A 56 -1.76 -10.07 -0.83
C GLU A 56 -3.28 -10.26 -0.73
N GLY A 57 -4.10 -9.24 -0.82
CA GLY A 57 -5.56 -9.34 -0.70
C GLY A 57 -6.27 -10.02 -1.88
N PRO A 58 -5.95 -9.68 -3.14
CA PRO A 58 -6.50 -10.33 -4.34
C PRO A 58 -6.00 -11.75 -4.55
N ASN A 59 -6.71 -12.54 -5.37
CA ASN A 59 -6.26 -13.88 -5.77
C ASN A 59 -4.98 -13.86 -6.62
N VAL A 60 -4.75 -12.76 -7.36
CA VAL A 60 -3.54 -12.56 -8.17
C VAL A 60 -2.68 -11.50 -7.52
N ARG A 61 -1.48 -11.90 -7.10
CA ARG A 61 -0.48 -10.99 -6.53
C ARG A 61 0.19 -10.20 -7.65
N LEU A 62 0.63 -8.99 -7.33
CA LEU A 62 1.36 -8.15 -8.26
C LEU A 62 2.76 -8.72 -8.51
N SER A 63 3.12 -8.87 -9.77
CA SER A 63 4.47 -9.22 -10.21
C SER A 63 4.96 -8.27 -11.30
N PHE A 64 6.27 -8.24 -11.50
CA PHE A 64 6.96 -7.38 -12.44
C PHE A 64 7.93 -8.18 -13.28
N ASP A 65 8.02 -7.89 -14.57
CA ASP A 65 9.03 -8.45 -15.46
C ASP A 65 10.13 -7.40 -15.70
N GLY A 66 11.40 -7.79 -15.56
CA GLY A 66 12.54 -6.91 -15.81
C GLY A 66 13.82 -7.31 -15.07
N PHE A 67 14.59 -6.29 -14.70
CA PHE A 67 15.92 -6.42 -14.11
C PHE A 67 15.96 -5.86 -12.70
N MET A 68 16.74 -6.51 -11.84
CA MET A 68 17.04 -6.01 -10.50
C MET A 68 18.51 -6.30 -10.17
N VAL A 69 19.21 -5.29 -9.67
CA VAL A 69 20.52 -5.42 -9.06
C VAL A 69 20.35 -5.30 -7.55
N LYS A 70 20.75 -6.32 -6.82
CA LYS A 70 20.74 -6.36 -5.35
C LYS A 70 22.16 -6.26 -4.86
N SER A 71 22.43 -5.32 -3.96
CA SER A 71 23.76 -5.12 -3.41
C SER A 71 23.71 -5.00 -1.90
N LYS A 72 24.67 -5.61 -1.23
CA LYS A 72 24.97 -5.36 0.18
C LYS A 72 26.38 -4.82 0.29
N ILE A 73 26.51 -3.61 0.81
CA ILE A 73 27.79 -2.92 1.01
C ILE A 73 27.82 -2.42 2.45
N HIS A 74 28.67 -2.99 3.28
CA HIS A 74 28.71 -2.71 4.73
C HIS A 74 27.33 -2.91 5.38
N SER A 75 26.76 -1.86 5.94
CA SER A 75 25.43 -1.87 6.60
C SER A 75 24.27 -1.47 5.69
N TRP A 76 24.54 -1.20 4.40
CA TRP A 76 23.53 -0.85 3.41
C TRP A 76 23.11 -2.07 2.58
N GLN A 77 21.83 -2.25 2.40
CA GLN A 77 21.25 -3.02 1.30
C GLN A 77 20.73 -2.02 0.27
N ILE A 78 21.13 -2.16 -0.99
CA ILE A 78 20.79 -1.26 -2.09
C ILE A 78 20.27 -2.11 -3.24
N ASP A 79 19.02 -1.89 -3.60
CA ASP A 79 18.35 -2.55 -4.71
C ASP A 79 18.07 -1.50 -5.79
N GLY A 80 18.59 -1.75 -7.00
CA GLY A 80 18.27 -0.95 -8.19
C GLY A 80 17.46 -1.80 -9.17
N PHE A 81 16.40 -1.26 -9.76
CA PHE A 81 15.56 -2.04 -10.66
C PHE A 81 15.00 -1.22 -11.83
N ALA A 82 14.69 -1.91 -12.93
CA ALA A 82 13.93 -1.40 -14.07
C ALA A 82 13.01 -2.52 -14.56
N VAL A 83 11.70 -2.30 -14.41
CA VAL A 83 10.68 -3.35 -14.54
C VAL A 83 9.39 -2.81 -15.17
N ARG A 84 8.52 -3.72 -15.56
CA ARG A 84 7.14 -3.45 -15.98
C ARG A 84 6.18 -4.30 -15.13
N PRO A 85 5.08 -3.73 -14.60
CA PRO A 85 4.07 -4.54 -13.95
C PRO A 85 3.42 -5.49 -14.95
N ASN A 86 3.00 -6.66 -14.50
CA ASN A 86 2.28 -7.58 -15.36
C ASN A 86 0.81 -7.20 -15.50
N LEU A 87 0.26 -7.44 -16.68
CA LEU A 87 -1.16 -7.42 -16.95
C LEU A 87 -1.75 -8.76 -16.53
N ASP A 88 -2.65 -8.74 -15.56
CA ASP A 88 -3.37 -9.93 -15.13
C ASP A 88 -4.43 -10.29 -16.16
N LYS A 89 -4.37 -11.52 -16.69
CA LYS A 89 -5.33 -12.08 -17.65
C LYS A 89 -5.87 -13.39 -17.10
N PRO A 90 -7.14 -13.77 -17.37
CA PRO A 90 -7.79 -14.91 -16.71
C PRO A 90 -7.40 -16.28 -17.25
N GLY A 91 -6.56 -16.37 -18.27
CA GLY A 91 -6.20 -17.61 -18.97
C GLY A 91 -5.09 -18.41 -18.29
N TYR A 92 -4.41 -19.23 -19.10
CA TYR A 92 -3.28 -20.06 -18.69
C TYR A 92 -1.98 -19.44 -19.24
N PHE A 93 -1.02 -19.11 -18.39
CA PHE A 93 0.29 -18.57 -18.75
C PHE A 93 0.22 -17.41 -19.74
N ASP A 94 -0.80 -16.54 -19.58
CA ASP A 94 -1.11 -15.46 -20.52
C ASP A 94 -0.82 -14.06 -19.97
N ASN A 95 -0.31 -13.94 -18.73
CA ASN A 95 0.17 -12.69 -18.19
C ASN A 95 1.40 -12.20 -18.97
N ALA A 96 1.39 -10.94 -19.33
CA ALA A 96 2.46 -10.29 -20.09
C ALA A 96 2.84 -8.95 -19.46
N PRO A 97 4.07 -8.46 -19.69
CA PRO A 97 4.46 -7.12 -19.22
C PRO A 97 3.54 -6.05 -19.78
N ASN A 98 3.14 -5.10 -18.93
CA ASN A 98 2.36 -3.94 -19.35
C ASN A 98 3.27 -2.92 -20.05
N HIS A 99 3.27 -2.89 -21.38
CA HIS A 99 4.07 -1.95 -22.17
C HIS A 99 3.60 -0.50 -22.10
N ALA A 100 2.46 -0.23 -21.46
CA ALA A 100 1.99 1.13 -21.20
C ALA A 100 2.51 1.70 -19.88
N VAL A 101 3.23 0.91 -19.06
CA VAL A 101 3.76 1.30 -17.76
C VAL A 101 5.22 0.90 -17.66
N GLY A 102 6.10 1.85 -17.37
CA GLY A 102 7.49 1.65 -16.98
C GLY A 102 7.68 1.99 -15.50
N PHE A 103 8.48 1.21 -14.79
CA PHE A 103 8.78 1.47 -13.38
C PHE A 103 10.24 1.15 -13.09
N TRP A 104 10.95 2.08 -12.45
CA TRP A 104 12.36 1.94 -12.11
C TRP A 104 12.68 2.65 -10.81
N GLY A 105 13.80 2.32 -10.22
CA GLY A 105 14.23 3.02 -9.02
C GLY A 105 15.44 2.42 -8.35
N VAL A 106 15.81 3.09 -7.28
CA VAL A 106 16.81 2.66 -6.31
C VAL A 106 16.20 2.76 -4.92
N TYR A 107 16.29 1.67 -4.16
CA TYR A 107 15.83 1.61 -2.78
C TYR A 107 16.99 1.15 -1.89
N ALA A 108 17.36 1.97 -0.93
CA ALA A 108 18.47 1.70 -0.02
C ALA A 108 17.98 1.64 1.42
N THR A 109 18.30 0.54 2.09
CA THR A 109 17.95 0.30 3.50
C THR A 109 19.21 0.15 4.33
N ARG A 110 19.22 0.79 5.49
CA ARG A 110 20.28 0.67 6.49
C ARG A 110 19.73 0.39 7.88
N SER A 111 20.24 -0.66 8.50
CA SER A 111 20.01 -0.89 9.93
C SER A 111 20.87 0.04 10.76
N LEU A 112 20.24 0.83 11.61
CA LEU A 112 20.87 1.73 12.56
C LEU A 112 20.93 1.07 13.96
N LEU A 113 21.42 1.80 14.96
CA LEU A 113 21.46 1.35 16.35
C LEU A 113 20.03 1.07 16.89
N ARG A 114 19.92 0.11 17.84
CA ARG A 114 18.65 -0.23 18.55
C ARG A 114 17.52 -0.72 17.65
N LYS A 115 17.82 -1.45 16.57
CA LYS A 115 16.85 -1.99 15.60
C LYS A 115 16.05 -0.93 14.83
N VAL A 116 16.54 0.30 14.76
CA VAL A 116 15.98 1.32 13.87
C VAL A 116 16.46 1.06 12.46
N SER A 117 15.55 1.13 11.49
CA SER A 117 15.84 1.07 10.05
C SER A 117 15.67 2.46 9.45
N LEU A 118 16.58 2.81 8.55
CA LEU A 118 16.47 3.96 7.67
C LEU A 118 16.38 3.46 6.24
N ASP A 119 15.33 3.88 5.53
CA ASP A 119 15.18 3.67 4.11
C ASP A 119 15.27 5.03 3.41
N VAL A 120 15.95 5.07 2.27
CA VAL A 120 15.97 6.22 1.35
C VAL A 120 15.80 5.70 -0.07
N TYR A 121 15.00 6.38 -0.88
CA TYR A 121 14.69 5.87 -2.20
C TYR A 121 14.41 6.96 -3.23
N TYR A 122 14.64 6.57 -4.47
CA TYR A 122 14.17 7.24 -5.67
C TYR A 122 13.42 6.23 -6.52
N LEU A 123 12.19 6.60 -6.96
CA LEU A 123 11.33 5.77 -7.80
C LEU A 123 10.85 6.59 -8.99
N GLY A 124 10.88 6.00 -10.18
CA GLY A 124 10.37 6.60 -11.42
C GLY A 124 9.23 5.77 -11.99
N LEU A 125 8.18 6.43 -12.43
CA LEU A 125 7.00 5.83 -13.06
C LEU A 125 6.70 6.55 -14.37
N ASP A 126 6.54 5.80 -15.46
CA ASP A 126 5.99 6.25 -16.73
C ASP A 126 4.68 5.53 -17.00
N ARG A 127 3.62 6.28 -17.34
CA ARG A 127 2.31 5.73 -17.75
C ARG A 127 1.83 6.46 -19.00
N LYS A 128 1.58 5.71 -20.08
CA LYS A 128 1.06 6.29 -21.32
C LYS A 128 -0.31 6.93 -21.15
N GLN A 129 -1.12 6.39 -20.23
CA GLN A 129 -2.46 6.88 -19.90
C GLN A 129 -2.66 6.81 -18.39
N ALA A 130 -2.49 7.94 -17.72
CA ALA A 130 -2.79 8.09 -16.30
C ALA A 130 -4.07 8.92 -16.18
N THR A 131 -4.98 8.49 -15.31
CA THR A 131 -6.28 9.15 -15.11
C THR A 131 -6.39 9.66 -13.69
N PHE A 132 -6.66 10.95 -13.55
CA PHE A 132 -7.03 11.64 -12.33
C PHE A 132 -8.31 12.42 -12.55
N GLU A 133 -8.89 13.07 -11.55
CA GLU A 133 -10.09 13.89 -11.71
C GLU A 133 -9.89 14.98 -12.78
N ARG A 134 -8.70 15.54 -12.89
CA ARG A 134 -8.30 16.52 -13.90
C ARG A 134 -8.41 16.00 -15.34
N GLY A 135 -8.38 14.68 -15.55
CA GLY A 135 -8.44 14.05 -16.87
C GLY A 135 -7.41 12.93 -17.05
N THR A 136 -7.21 12.56 -18.32
CA THR A 136 -6.28 11.48 -18.72
C THR A 136 -5.17 12.06 -19.57
N ALA A 137 -3.90 11.75 -19.24
CA ALA A 137 -2.73 12.18 -19.99
C ALA A 137 -1.56 11.21 -19.79
N LEU A 138 -0.48 11.42 -20.56
CA LEU A 138 0.81 10.81 -20.28
C LEU A 138 1.34 11.34 -18.95
N GLU A 139 1.86 10.44 -18.10
CA GLU A 139 2.47 10.77 -16.82
C GLU A 139 3.89 10.27 -16.79
N GLU A 140 4.82 11.16 -16.48
CA GLU A 140 6.18 10.85 -16.07
C GLU A 140 6.35 11.39 -14.65
N ARG A 141 6.50 10.47 -13.68
CA ARG A 141 6.53 10.81 -12.25
C ARG A 141 7.78 10.28 -11.60
N HIS A 142 8.45 11.15 -10.87
CA HIS A 142 9.58 10.83 -10.02
C HIS A 142 9.18 10.98 -8.56
N THR A 143 9.63 10.08 -7.71
CA THR A 143 9.38 10.07 -6.27
C THR A 143 10.69 9.99 -5.53
N VAL A 144 10.94 10.89 -4.60
CA VAL A 144 12.04 10.82 -3.64
C VAL A 144 11.46 10.76 -2.24
N GLY A 145 11.98 9.87 -1.40
CA GLY A 145 11.46 9.72 -0.06
C GLY A 145 12.43 9.08 0.90
N ALA A 146 12.05 9.19 2.17
CA ALA A 146 12.76 8.55 3.27
C ALA A 146 11.77 8.00 4.29
N ARG A 147 12.15 6.89 4.90
CA ARG A 147 11.39 6.24 5.97
C ARG A 147 12.31 5.89 7.12
N VAL A 148 11.86 6.11 8.33
CA VAL A 148 12.53 5.64 9.54
C VAL A 148 11.56 4.81 10.34
N SER A 149 11.98 3.60 10.74
CA SER A 149 11.10 2.68 11.44
C SER A 149 11.82 1.91 12.53
N ARG A 150 11.05 1.51 13.53
CA ARG A 150 11.45 0.60 14.59
C ARG A 150 10.38 -0.47 14.74
N PRO A 151 10.71 -1.75 14.59
CA PRO A 151 9.71 -2.83 14.63
C PRO A 151 9.10 -2.97 16.03
N ILE A 152 7.92 -3.55 16.08
CA ILE A 152 7.15 -3.84 17.28
C ILE A 152 7.98 -4.68 18.24
N ALA A 153 8.10 -4.22 19.48
CA ALA A 153 8.75 -4.97 20.55
C ALA A 153 7.87 -6.17 20.96
N THR A 154 8.45 -7.38 21.00
CA THR A 154 7.70 -8.61 21.29
C THR A 154 7.84 -9.07 22.75
N GLU A 155 9.00 -8.88 23.37
CA GLU A 155 9.32 -9.46 24.68
C GLU A 155 9.44 -8.43 25.81
N ARG A 156 9.70 -7.17 25.47
CA ARG A 156 9.88 -6.07 26.43
C ARG A 156 8.93 -4.93 26.12
N PRO A 157 8.52 -4.15 27.16
CA PRO A 157 7.83 -2.89 26.92
C PRO A 157 8.64 -2.02 25.96
N GLY A 158 7.99 -1.46 24.98
CA GLY A 158 8.74 -0.68 24.02
C GLY A 158 7.89 0.10 23.02
N LEU A 159 8.45 1.23 22.64
CA LEU A 159 7.96 2.06 21.55
C LEU A 159 8.34 1.40 20.22
N ASP A 160 7.42 1.34 19.32
CA ASP A 160 7.62 1.09 17.90
C ASP A 160 7.12 2.27 17.09
N PHE A 161 7.66 2.46 15.90
CA PHE A 161 7.23 3.54 15.01
C PHE A 161 7.58 3.25 13.56
N ASP A 162 6.86 3.94 12.67
CA ASP A 162 7.05 3.90 11.22
C ASP A 162 6.67 5.27 10.65
N TYR A 163 7.66 6.07 10.27
CA TYR A 163 7.48 7.41 9.74
C TYR A 163 8.05 7.49 8.34
N GLU A 164 7.27 7.95 7.39
CA GLU A 164 7.65 8.08 5.99
C GLU A 164 7.21 9.42 5.42
N GLY A 165 8.10 10.08 4.71
CA GLY A 165 7.82 11.31 3.99
C GLY A 165 8.39 11.24 2.59
N LEU A 166 7.65 11.75 1.61
CA LEU A 166 8.10 11.76 0.23
C LEU A 166 7.55 12.94 -0.57
N TRP A 167 8.23 13.21 -1.65
CA TRP A 167 7.88 14.21 -2.64
C TRP A 167 7.83 13.61 -4.03
N GLN A 168 6.83 14.02 -4.84
CA GLN A 168 6.65 13.60 -6.22
C GLN A 168 6.69 14.80 -7.16
N PHE A 169 7.40 14.65 -8.27
CA PHE A 169 7.57 15.66 -9.31
C PHE A 169 7.62 15.00 -10.70
N GLY A 170 7.54 15.81 -11.75
CA GLY A 170 7.55 15.33 -13.13
C GLY A 170 6.51 16.03 -13.99
N THR A 171 5.93 15.32 -14.96
CA THR A 171 4.96 15.86 -15.92
C THR A 171 3.68 15.03 -16.00
N PHE A 172 2.57 15.72 -16.22
CA PHE A 172 1.26 15.14 -16.53
C PHE A 172 0.66 15.92 -17.73
N GLY A 173 0.69 15.29 -18.90
CA GLY A 173 0.40 15.97 -20.16
C GLY A 173 1.35 17.16 -20.37
N SER A 174 0.79 18.36 -20.52
CA SER A 174 1.55 19.61 -20.64
C SER A 174 1.81 20.30 -19.28
N GLY A 175 1.33 19.75 -18.18
CA GLY A 175 1.48 20.30 -16.84
C GLY A 175 2.61 19.63 -16.05
N ASN A 176 2.98 20.24 -14.91
CA ASN A 176 3.95 19.68 -13.98
C ASN A 176 3.23 18.86 -12.89
N ILE A 177 3.97 17.99 -12.22
CA ILE A 177 3.55 17.29 -11.01
C ILE A 177 4.26 17.90 -9.81
N ARG A 178 3.52 18.16 -8.73
CA ARG A 178 4.04 18.49 -7.40
C ARG A 178 3.13 17.93 -6.35
N ALA A 179 3.44 16.75 -5.88
CA ALA A 179 2.62 16.02 -4.91
C ALA A 179 3.48 15.50 -3.76
N TRP A 180 2.85 15.17 -2.65
CA TRP A 180 3.57 14.72 -1.47
C TRP A 180 2.68 13.88 -0.56
N THR A 181 3.33 13.13 0.35
CA THR A 181 2.66 12.49 1.47
C THR A 181 3.58 12.44 2.68
N VAL A 182 2.98 12.49 3.85
CA VAL A 182 3.61 12.16 5.13
C VAL A 182 2.74 11.13 5.82
N ALA A 183 3.35 10.03 6.21
CA ALA A 183 2.71 8.92 6.89
C ALA A 183 3.39 8.63 8.21
N SER A 184 2.61 8.36 9.25
CA SER A 184 3.12 8.06 10.58
C SER A 184 2.34 6.94 11.26
N GLU A 185 3.05 6.08 11.93
CA GLU A 185 2.50 5.14 12.91
C GLU A 185 3.38 5.17 14.14
N THR A 186 2.77 5.27 15.32
CA THR A 186 3.45 5.17 16.62
C THR A 186 2.69 4.20 17.49
N GLY A 187 3.37 3.23 18.07
CA GLY A 187 2.79 2.24 18.94
C GLY A 187 3.62 1.98 20.19
N TYR A 188 2.96 1.45 21.20
CA TYR A 188 3.60 0.98 22.42
C TYR A 188 3.00 -0.34 22.85
N ARG A 189 3.86 -1.34 23.08
CA ARG A 189 3.47 -2.68 23.55
C ARG A 189 3.78 -2.87 25.02
N PHE A 190 2.82 -3.46 25.74
CA PHE A 190 2.90 -3.80 27.16
C PHE A 190 2.94 -5.33 27.37
N PRO A 191 4.06 -6.03 27.12
CA PRO A 191 4.12 -7.49 27.11
C PRO A 191 4.00 -8.12 28.50
N THR A 192 4.19 -7.36 29.58
CA THR A 192 4.04 -7.79 30.97
C THR A 192 2.61 -7.64 31.51
N VAL A 193 1.75 -6.92 30.80
CA VAL A 193 0.33 -6.75 31.13
C VAL A 193 -0.45 -7.95 30.58
N ARG A 194 -1.52 -8.37 31.28
CA ARG A 194 -2.42 -9.41 30.80
C ARG A 194 -2.90 -9.09 29.38
N LEU A 195 -2.93 -10.10 28.50
CA LEU A 195 -3.26 -9.98 27.07
C LEU A 195 -2.26 -9.16 26.24
N LYS A 196 -1.13 -8.74 26.81
CA LYS A 196 -0.02 -8.08 26.12
C LYS A 196 -0.46 -6.96 25.15
N PRO A 197 -1.28 -6.00 25.58
CA PRO A 197 -1.84 -5.01 24.68
C PRO A 197 -0.77 -4.17 23.97
N ARG A 198 -1.04 -3.81 22.72
CA ARG A 198 -0.35 -2.76 21.97
C ARG A 198 -1.37 -1.67 21.65
N LEU A 199 -1.05 -0.45 22.04
CA LEU A 199 -1.79 0.75 21.65
C LEU A 199 -1.01 1.44 20.55
N SER A 200 -1.65 1.81 19.46
CA SER A 200 -1.02 2.58 18.40
C SER A 200 -1.98 3.57 17.75
N ALA A 201 -1.40 4.56 17.10
CA ALA A 201 -2.12 5.50 16.25
C ALA A 201 -1.34 5.67 14.93
N LYS A 202 -2.07 5.72 13.82
CA LYS A 202 -1.59 6.19 12.54
C LYS A 202 -2.19 7.55 12.25
N ALA A 203 -1.44 8.39 11.55
CA ALA A 203 -1.93 9.64 11.00
C ALA A 203 -1.17 9.91 9.71
N ASP A 204 -1.88 9.93 8.61
CA ASP A 204 -1.31 10.11 7.28
C ASP A 204 -1.98 11.32 6.60
N ILE A 205 -1.21 11.99 5.76
CA ILE A 205 -1.71 13.07 4.91
C ILE A 205 -1.07 12.97 3.53
N SER A 206 -1.90 13.07 2.49
CA SER A 206 -1.46 13.04 1.09
C SER A 206 -2.14 14.14 0.28
N SER A 207 -1.35 14.83 -0.51
CA SER A 207 -1.80 15.97 -1.31
C SER A 207 -2.86 15.60 -2.33
N GLY A 208 -3.80 16.52 -2.53
CA GLY A 208 -4.78 16.54 -3.62
C GLY A 208 -4.49 17.64 -4.63
N ASP A 209 -5.30 17.69 -5.68
CA ASP A 209 -5.16 18.63 -6.76
C ASP A 209 -5.81 20.00 -6.49
N HIS A 210 -5.31 21.02 -7.20
CA HIS A 210 -5.84 22.36 -7.26
C HIS A 210 -5.99 22.75 -8.75
N PRO A 211 -7.14 22.48 -9.39
CA PRO A 211 -7.29 22.54 -10.86
C PRO A 211 -7.03 23.92 -11.49
N ASN A 212 -7.04 24.99 -10.71
CA ASN A 212 -6.71 26.34 -11.20
C ASN A 212 -5.20 26.54 -11.45
N SER A 213 -4.36 25.57 -11.12
CA SER A 213 -2.92 25.58 -11.39
C SER A 213 -2.59 24.67 -12.59
N LYS A 214 -1.48 24.95 -13.29
CA LYS A 214 -0.94 24.04 -14.32
C LYS A 214 -0.25 22.80 -13.69
N THR A 215 -0.25 22.69 -12.37
CA THR A 215 0.43 21.65 -11.61
C THR A 215 -0.57 20.64 -11.08
N LEU A 216 -0.39 19.36 -11.38
CA LEU A 216 -1.14 18.26 -10.76
C LEU A 216 -0.60 18.04 -9.33
N GLY A 217 -1.46 18.29 -8.35
CA GLY A 217 -1.16 18.12 -6.91
C GLY A 217 -1.51 16.75 -6.37
N THR A 218 -2.25 15.93 -7.12
CA THR A 218 -2.70 14.62 -6.66
C THR A 218 -1.53 13.66 -6.44
N PHE A 219 -1.38 13.18 -5.21
CA PHE A 219 -0.44 12.13 -4.85
C PHE A 219 -0.79 10.81 -5.58
N ASN A 220 0.24 10.08 -6.01
CA ASN A 220 0.11 8.75 -6.59
C ASN A 220 0.82 7.72 -5.70
N PRO A 221 0.12 6.76 -5.09
CA PRO A 221 0.72 5.76 -4.21
C PRO A 221 1.50 4.67 -4.95
N LEU A 222 1.67 4.75 -6.27
CA LEU A 222 2.36 3.81 -7.15
C LEU A 222 1.70 2.42 -7.13
N PHE A 223 2.26 1.47 -6.41
CA PHE A 223 1.79 0.08 -6.30
C PHE A 223 1.59 -0.32 -4.83
N PRO A 224 0.71 0.36 -4.08
CA PRO A 224 0.57 0.18 -2.65
C PRO A 224 -0.04 -1.17 -2.30
N LYS A 225 0.14 -1.60 -1.05
CA LYS A 225 -0.59 -2.75 -0.50
C LYS A 225 -2.10 -2.56 -0.61
N GLY A 226 -2.80 -3.62 -1.03
CA GLY A 226 -4.23 -3.56 -1.26
C GLY A 226 -5.06 -3.29 -0.01
N ASN A 227 -4.56 -3.68 1.17
CA ASN A 227 -5.19 -3.48 2.47
C ASN A 227 -4.61 -2.29 3.26
N TYR A 228 -4.27 -1.19 2.60
CA TYR A 228 -3.66 -0.01 3.20
C TYR A 228 -4.37 0.45 4.49
N PHE A 229 -5.69 0.46 4.49
CA PHE A 229 -6.54 0.75 5.64
C PHE A 229 -7.28 -0.50 6.16
N GLY A 230 -6.65 -1.66 6.13
CA GLY A 230 -7.29 -2.94 6.44
C GLY A 230 -8.12 -3.47 5.27
N VAL A 231 -8.88 -4.54 5.52
CA VAL A 231 -9.51 -5.34 4.46
C VAL A 231 -10.55 -4.56 3.65
N LEU A 232 -11.25 -3.60 4.24
CA LEU A 232 -12.23 -2.75 3.53
C LEU A 232 -11.57 -1.82 2.49
N ALA A 233 -10.29 -1.53 2.62
CA ALA A 233 -9.60 -0.61 1.72
C ALA A 233 -9.56 -1.08 0.25
N THR A 234 -9.79 -2.35 -0.02
CA THR A 234 -9.89 -2.86 -1.40
C THR A 234 -11.06 -2.27 -2.19
N THR A 235 -12.05 -1.70 -1.51
CA THR A 235 -13.29 -1.13 -2.09
C THR A 235 -13.59 0.28 -1.61
N GLY A 236 -12.91 0.77 -0.59
CA GLY A 236 -13.10 2.07 0.03
C GLY A 236 -12.06 3.12 -0.39
N PRO A 237 -12.10 4.30 0.26
CA PRO A 237 -11.12 5.37 0.03
C PRO A 237 -9.69 4.91 0.28
N GLY A 238 -8.79 5.33 -0.61
CA GLY A 238 -7.35 5.06 -0.56
C GLY A 238 -6.53 6.27 -0.12
N PRO A 239 -5.18 6.15 -0.14
CA PRO A 239 -4.26 7.15 0.37
C PRO A 239 -4.00 8.30 -0.62
N ILE A 240 -5.00 8.82 -1.30
CA ILE A 240 -4.89 9.85 -2.33
C ILE A 240 -5.84 10.98 -2.01
N ASN A 241 -5.35 12.22 -1.97
CA ASN A 241 -6.13 13.38 -1.56
C ASN A 241 -6.80 13.14 -0.20
N PHE A 242 -6.04 12.78 0.82
CA PHE A 242 -6.64 12.36 2.06
C PHE A 242 -5.85 12.80 3.30
N ILE A 243 -6.55 12.85 4.41
CA ILE A 243 -6.04 12.96 5.76
C ILE A 243 -6.72 11.85 6.54
N ASP A 244 -5.99 11.09 7.36
CA ASP A 244 -6.60 10.15 8.29
C ASP A 244 -6.02 10.24 9.69
N VAL A 245 -6.83 9.75 10.64
CA VAL A 245 -6.42 9.43 12.00
C VAL A 245 -6.97 8.06 12.33
N HIS A 246 -6.11 7.17 12.80
CA HIS A 246 -6.39 5.75 12.92
C HIS A 246 -5.88 5.19 14.25
N PRO A 247 -6.60 5.38 15.38
CA PRO A 247 -6.32 4.69 16.64
C PRO A 247 -6.54 3.18 16.50
N HIS A 248 -5.67 2.41 17.12
CA HIS A 248 -5.67 0.96 17.03
C HIS A 248 -5.23 0.33 18.36
N VAL A 249 -5.91 -0.76 18.72
CA VAL A 249 -5.58 -1.59 19.88
C VAL A 249 -5.45 -3.03 19.43
N GLU A 250 -4.35 -3.68 19.77
CA GLU A 250 -4.12 -5.10 19.54
C GLU A 250 -3.91 -5.81 20.86
N THR A 251 -4.52 -6.98 21.05
CA THR A 251 -4.35 -7.83 22.22
C THR A 251 -4.08 -9.27 21.80
N THR A 252 -3.26 -9.98 22.61
CA THR A 252 -2.91 -11.38 22.36
C THR A 252 -3.47 -12.25 23.48
N PHE A 253 -4.35 -13.16 23.11
CA PHE A 253 -4.95 -14.15 23.97
C PHE A 253 -4.13 -15.45 23.98
N PRO A 254 -4.34 -16.35 24.96
CA PRO A 254 -3.75 -17.68 24.93
C PRO A 254 -4.12 -18.47 23.66
N ARG A 255 -3.32 -19.48 23.35
CA ARG A 255 -3.51 -20.37 22.19
C ARG A 255 -3.39 -19.70 20.83
N GLY A 256 -2.62 -18.59 20.72
CA GLY A 256 -2.31 -17.94 19.46
C GLY A 256 -3.44 -17.11 18.85
N VAL A 257 -4.38 -16.63 19.65
CA VAL A 257 -5.42 -15.72 19.21
C VAL A 257 -4.99 -14.28 19.42
N THR A 258 -5.06 -13.47 18.36
CA THR A 258 -4.85 -12.01 18.38
C THR A 258 -6.15 -11.33 18.00
N VAL A 259 -6.54 -10.32 18.74
CA VAL A 259 -7.70 -9.48 18.45
C VAL A 259 -7.22 -8.04 18.30
N SER A 260 -7.60 -7.43 17.18
CA SER A 260 -7.34 -6.02 16.88
C SER A 260 -8.65 -5.27 16.72
N VAL A 261 -8.67 -4.04 17.22
CA VAL A 261 -9.77 -3.09 17.01
C VAL A 261 -9.18 -1.79 16.53
N ASP A 262 -9.73 -1.26 15.49
CA ASP A 262 -9.30 0.00 14.88
C ASP A 262 -10.49 0.93 14.62
N TRP A 263 -10.21 2.22 14.48
CA TRP A 263 -11.19 3.20 14.06
C TRP A 263 -10.53 4.24 13.16
N ILE A 264 -10.85 4.23 11.87
CA ILE A 264 -10.29 5.14 10.88
C ILE A 264 -11.26 6.29 10.66
N PHE A 265 -10.74 7.53 10.71
CA PHE A 265 -11.44 8.75 10.32
C PHE A 265 -10.75 9.33 9.11
N GLN A 266 -11.51 9.73 8.09
CA GLN A 266 -10.97 10.15 6.80
C GLN A 266 -11.55 11.47 6.30
N TRP A 267 -10.67 12.34 5.81
CA TRP A 267 -11.01 13.64 5.21
C TRP A 267 -10.26 13.81 3.89
N ARG A 268 -10.79 14.62 2.99
CA ARG A 268 -10.05 15.09 1.81
C ARG A 268 -9.02 16.14 2.23
N GLU A 269 -7.82 16.11 1.64
CA GLU A 269 -6.80 17.14 1.82
C GLU A 269 -7.15 18.38 0.99
N SER A 270 -7.38 18.22 -0.31
CA SER A 270 -7.93 19.26 -1.18
C SER A 270 -9.43 19.12 -1.36
N LEU A 271 -10.17 20.24 -1.29
CA LEU A 271 -11.60 20.27 -1.59
C LEU A 271 -11.89 20.26 -3.09
N GLN A 272 -10.89 20.52 -3.91
CA GLN A 272 -10.99 20.60 -5.38
C GLN A 272 -10.60 19.30 -6.07
N ASP A 273 -10.27 18.26 -5.30
CA ASP A 273 -9.95 16.93 -5.79
C ASP A 273 -10.85 15.89 -5.14
N GLY A 274 -11.10 14.79 -5.85
CA GLY A 274 -12.01 13.74 -5.44
C GLY A 274 -11.42 12.75 -4.44
N VAL A 275 -12.15 11.68 -4.24
CA VAL A 275 -11.73 10.51 -3.45
C VAL A 275 -11.41 9.36 -4.38
N TYR A 276 -10.28 8.72 -4.13
CA TYR A 276 -9.73 7.63 -4.94
C TYR A 276 -9.69 6.33 -4.15
N ALA A 277 -9.80 5.20 -4.84
CA ALA A 277 -9.50 3.89 -4.28
C ALA A 277 -7.98 3.69 -4.10
N VAL A 278 -7.58 2.69 -3.32
CA VAL A 278 -6.17 2.37 -3.04
C VAL A 278 -5.30 2.29 -4.31
N PRO A 279 -5.72 1.63 -5.42
CA PRO A 279 -4.91 1.56 -6.63
C PRO A 279 -4.97 2.81 -7.52
N GLY A 280 -5.60 3.91 -7.07
CA GLY A 280 -5.62 5.18 -7.77
C GLY A 280 -6.84 5.44 -8.67
N PHE A 281 -7.87 4.60 -8.65
CA PHE A 281 -9.11 4.88 -9.40
C PHE A 281 -9.94 5.94 -8.68
N LEU A 282 -10.40 6.95 -9.42
CA LEU A 282 -11.37 7.92 -8.92
C LEU A 282 -12.70 7.21 -8.60
N ILE A 283 -13.13 7.24 -7.34
CA ILE A 283 -14.41 6.67 -6.90
C ILE A 283 -15.47 7.74 -6.65
N ARG A 284 -15.06 8.98 -6.41
CA ARG A 284 -15.96 10.12 -6.22
C ARG A 284 -15.26 11.41 -6.63
N ALA A 285 -15.83 12.12 -7.60
CA ALA A 285 -15.39 13.47 -7.97
C ALA A 285 -15.66 14.48 -6.84
N ALA A 286 -14.93 15.58 -6.85
CA ALA A 286 -15.13 16.67 -5.88
C ALA A 286 -16.51 17.33 -6.01
N ASP A 287 -17.04 17.43 -7.25
CA ASP A 287 -18.37 17.90 -7.62
C ASP A 287 -18.77 19.24 -6.93
N GLY A 288 -17.78 20.12 -6.76
CA GLY A 288 -17.96 21.43 -6.13
C GLY A 288 -18.23 21.40 -4.60
N SER A 289 -18.22 20.23 -3.96
CA SER A 289 -18.44 20.12 -2.52
C SER A 289 -17.30 20.76 -1.73
N LEU A 290 -17.65 21.59 -0.75
CA LEU A 290 -16.72 22.22 0.18
C LEU A 290 -16.54 21.41 1.47
N THR A 291 -17.02 20.17 1.52
CA THR A 291 -16.94 19.30 2.70
C THR A 291 -15.70 18.42 2.64
N ARG A 292 -14.89 18.42 3.71
CA ARG A 292 -13.71 17.56 3.84
C ARG A 292 -14.04 16.14 4.27
N PHE A 293 -14.98 15.97 5.20
CA PHE A 293 -15.20 14.70 5.89
C PHE A 293 -15.79 13.62 4.96
N VAL A 294 -14.98 12.62 4.64
CA VAL A 294 -15.33 11.48 3.77
C VAL A 294 -16.12 10.43 4.53
N GLY A 295 -15.71 10.12 5.77
CA GLY A 295 -16.36 9.12 6.59
C GLY A 295 -15.45 8.56 7.68
N HIS A 296 -15.97 7.56 8.39
CA HIS A 296 -15.20 6.84 9.38
C HIS A 296 -15.54 5.35 9.36
N ARG A 297 -14.59 4.53 9.83
CA ARG A 297 -14.73 3.08 9.85
C ARG A 297 -14.19 2.49 11.15
N PRO A 298 -15.05 2.06 12.07
CA PRO A 298 -14.66 1.07 13.08
C PRO A 298 -14.44 -0.30 12.43
N GLY A 299 -13.45 -1.04 12.89
CA GLY A 299 -13.11 -2.37 12.41
C GLY A 299 -12.60 -3.28 13.51
N THR A 300 -12.71 -4.58 13.28
CA THR A 300 -12.19 -5.62 14.17
C THR A 300 -11.60 -6.74 13.32
N GLU A 301 -10.42 -7.20 13.70
CA GLU A 301 -9.76 -8.38 13.16
C GLU A 301 -9.55 -9.39 14.28
N ILE A 302 -9.89 -10.64 14.04
CA ILE A 302 -9.57 -11.75 14.93
C ILE A 302 -8.73 -12.73 14.13
N ARG A 303 -7.48 -12.94 14.57
CA ARG A 303 -6.56 -13.89 13.94
C ARG A 303 -6.22 -15.01 14.91
N TRP A 304 -6.34 -16.25 14.46
CA TRP A 304 -5.96 -17.44 15.22
C TRP A 304 -4.88 -18.22 14.49
N GLN A 305 -3.68 -18.28 15.09
CA GLN A 305 -2.61 -19.17 14.67
C GLN A 305 -2.82 -20.53 15.36
N ALA A 306 -3.53 -21.44 14.70
CA ALA A 306 -3.90 -22.76 15.27
C ALA A 306 -2.66 -23.64 15.49
N ASN A 307 -1.67 -23.58 14.59
CA ASN A 307 -0.36 -24.22 14.71
C ASN A 307 0.64 -23.53 13.77
N ARG A 308 1.87 -24.04 13.63
CA ARG A 308 2.90 -23.46 12.77
C ARG A 308 2.52 -23.39 11.27
N HIS A 309 1.55 -24.18 10.85
CA HIS A 309 1.14 -24.29 9.45
C HIS A 309 -0.20 -23.63 9.16
N VAL A 310 -1.14 -23.65 10.10
CA VAL A 310 -2.55 -23.28 9.87
C VAL A 310 -2.91 -22.04 10.66
N TRP A 311 -3.52 -21.08 9.97
CA TRP A 311 -4.09 -19.89 10.58
C TRP A 311 -5.48 -19.59 10.00
N PHE A 312 -6.29 -18.91 10.81
CA PHE A 312 -7.59 -18.38 10.43
C PHE A 312 -7.66 -16.91 10.79
N GLN A 313 -8.44 -16.16 10.01
CA GLN A 313 -8.69 -14.74 10.28
C GLN A 313 -10.13 -14.41 9.95
N ALA A 314 -10.75 -13.61 10.79
CA ALA A 314 -12.08 -13.04 10.59
C ALA A 314 -11.98 -11.52 10.71
N ASP A 315 -12.47 -10.81 9.71
CA ASP A 315 -12.50 -9.35 9.65
C ASP A 315 -13.92 -8.86 9.58
N TYR A 316 -14.23 -7.83 10.35
CA TYR A 316 -15.50 -7.12 10.27
C TYR A 316 -15.27 -5.62 10.37
N GLY A 317 -15.99 -4.85 9.55
CA GLY A 317 -15.95 -3.40 9.60
C GLY A 317 -17.19 -2.75 8.98
N ILE A 318 -17.51 -1.56 9.46
CA ILE A 318 -18.61 -0.74 8.93
C ILE A 318 -18.02 0.60 8.53
N PHE A 319 -18.15 0.96 7.25
CA PHE A 319 -17.85 2.30 6.80
C PHE A 319 -19.12 3.16 6.87
N TYR A 320 -19.07 4.21 7.64
CA TYR A 320 -20.11 5.23 7.73
C TYR A 320 -19.77 6.39 6.81
N ALA A 321 -20.61 6.61 5.80
CA ALA A 321 -20.43 7.69 4.85
C ALA A 321 -20.53 9.05 5.55
N GLY A 322 -19.51 9.87 5.36
CA GLY A 322 -19.45 11.24 5.86
C GLY A 322 -20.28 12.22 5.01
N LYS A 323 -20.22 13.49 5.41
CA LYS A 323 -21.00 14.55 4.77
C LYS A 323 -20.64 14.69 3.28
N PHE A 324 -19.34 14.61 2.90
CA PHE A 324 -18.92 14.68 1.51
C PHE A 324 -19.62 13.62 0.62
N LEU A 325 -19.58 12.36 1.03
CA LEU A 325 -20.22 11.29 0.25
C LEU A 325 -21.74 11.41 0.20
N LYS A 326 -22.37 11.97 1.26
CA LYS A 326 -23.82 12.21 1.28
C LYS A 326 -24.23 13.35 0.36
N GLU A 327 -23.42 14.38 0.21
CA GLU A 327 -23.67 15.50 -0.69
C GLU A 327 -23.47 15.12 -2.16
N THR A 328 -22.48 14.28 -2.48
CA THR A 328 -22.11 13.93 -3.85
C THR A 328 -22.71 12.60 -4.35
N GLN A 329 -23.61 11.98 -3.61
CA GLN A 329 -24.37 10.75 -3.89
C GLN A 329 -23.65 9.62 -4.71
N PRO A 330 -23.88 8.34 -4.39
CA PRO A 330 -24.66 7.83 -3.25
C PRO A 330 -23.85 7.86 -1.95
N GLY A 331 -24.46 8.36 -0.86
CA GLY A 331 -23.89 8.43 0.48
C GLY A 331 -24.26 7.22 1.33
N ARG A 332 -24.01 6.01 0.87
CA ARG A 332 -24.40 4.78 1.56
C ARG A 332 -23.32 4.30 2.51
N ASN A 333 -23.73 3.76 3.65
CA ASN A 333 -22.84 3.00 4.52
C ASN A 333 -22.53 1.63 3.90
N LEU A 334 -21.35 1.09 4.20
CA LEU A 334 -20.91 -0.22 3.72
C LEU A 334 -20.60 -1.13 4.91
N ASN A 335 -21.19 -2.32 4.93
CA ASN A 335 -20.79 -3.39 5.82
C ASN A 335 -19.81 -4.30 5.07
N TYR A 336 -18.75 -4.69 5.75
CA TYR A 336 -17.75 -5.60 5.21
C TYR A 336 -17.42 -6.67 6.24
N TRP A 337 -17.32 -7.89 5.77
CA TRP A 337 -16.77 -9.02 6.53
C TRP A 337 -15.96 -9.92 5.61
N ALA A 338 -14.93 -10.54 6.12
CA ALA A 338 -14.15 -11.52 5.41
C ALA A 338 -13.70 -12.64 6.34
N LEU A 339 -13.58 -13.83 5.79
CA LEU A 339 -13.03 -15.01 6.45
C LEU A 339 -11.86 -15.53 5.63
N TRP A 340 -10.75 -15.78 6.28
CA TRP A 340 -9.54 -16.28 5.68
C TRP A 340 -9.10 -17.56 6.36
N ALA A 341 -8.57 -18.47 5.59
CA ALA A 341 -7.85 -19.64 6.08
C ALA A 341 -6.57 -19.77 5.28
N GLY A 342 -5.46 -19.95 5.96
CA GLY A 342 -4.16 -20.10 5.32
C GLY A 342 -3.43 -21.33 5.83
N TYR A 343 -2.69 -21.94 4.90
CA TYR A 343 -1.75 -23.01 5.16
C TYR A 343 -0.36 -22.61 4.69
N LYS A 344 0.63 -22.80 5.56
CA LYS A 344 2.03 -22.54 5.24
C LYS A 344 2.82 -23.84 5.39
N PHE A 345 3.54 -24.22 4.34
CA PHE A 345 4.43 -25.39 4.31
C PHE A 345 5.64 -25.25 5.21
#